data_8aded0505d674ae35637b5d2f2618a93
#
_entry.id   8aded0505d674ae35637b5d2f2618a93
#
_cell.length_a   1.000
_cell.length_b   1.000
_cell.length_c   1.000
_cell.angle_alpha   90.00
_cell.angle_beta   90.00
_cell.angle_gamma   90.00
#
_symmetry.space_group_name_H-M   'P 1'
#
loop_
_entity.id
_entity.type
_entity.pdbx_description
1 polymer ?
#
loop_
_entity_poly.entity_id
_entity_poly.type
_entity_poly.pdbx_seq_one_letter_code
_entity_poly.pdbx_strand_id
1 'polypeptide(L)'
;MKICQLTNSTEKHAVTRSILEALPEWFGIPEAREDYITESGDKQFFCAYDADKPVGFLYLKETGKATVELYVMGVLKEYHRQGIGRELFQQAREAAGKAGYSFMQVKTVQMGRYAEYDSTNRFYLSLGFQEFEVFPTLWDEWNPCQVYVMAI
;
A
#
# COMPACT_ATOMS: atom_id res chain seq x y z
N MET A 1 -19.87 -3.02 1.26
CA MET A 1 -18.49 -2.66 0.86
C MET A 1 -18.12 -3.45 -0.38
N LYS A 2 -17.63 -2.78 -1.41
CA LYS A 2 -17.29 -3.42 -2.68
C LYS A 2 -15.82 -3.14 -2.99
N ILE A 3 -15.06 -4.19 -3.33
CA ILE A 3 -13.68 -4.06 -3.79
C ILE A 3 -13.64 -4.42 -5.28
N CYS A 4 -13.02 -3.57 -6.08
CA CYS A 4 -12.85 -3.82 -7.50
C CYS A 4 -11.47 -3.39 -7.97
N GLN A 5 -11.04 -4.00 -9.06
CA GLN A 5 -9.80 -3.63 -9.74
C GLN A 5 -10.12 -2.50 -10.73
N LEU A 6 -9.43 -1.38 -10.62
CA LEU A 6 -9.59 -0.27 -11.54
C LEU A 6 -8.63 -0.41 -12.71
N THR A 7 -9.09 -0.04 -13.89
CA THR A 7 -8.29 -0.09 -15.13
C THR A 7 -8.10 1.29 -15.78
N ASN A 8 -8.96 2.25 -15.42
CA ASN A 8 -8.91 3.60 -15.99
C ASN A 8 -7.90 4.46 -15.24
N SER A 9 -6.92 5.02 -15.93
CA SER A 9 -5.85 5.82 -15.32
C SER A 9 -6.38 7.08 -14.60
N THR A 10 -7.38 7.74 -15.14
CA THR A 10 -7.99 8.93 -14.54
C THR A 10 -8.64 8.60 -13.21
N GLU A 11 -9.36 7.48 -13.14
CA GLU A 11 -9.96 7.02 -11.89
C GLU A 11 -8.92 6.65 -10.85
N LYS A 12 -7.85 5.98 -11.26
CA LYS A 12 -6.73 5.61 -10.36
C LYS A 12 -6.09 6.87 -9.76
N HIS A 13 -5.85 7.89 -10.59
CA HIS A 13 -5.29 9.16 -10.12
C HIS A 13 -6.24 9.84 -9.12
N ALA A 14 -7.53 9.89 -9.43
CA ALA A 14 -8.52 10.54 -8.58
C ALA A 14 -8.65 9.86 -7.22
N VAL A 15 -8.72 8.52 -7.19
CA VAL A 15 -8.79 7.74 -5.96
C VAL A 15 -7.53 7.92 -5.12
N THR A 16 -6.36 7.82 -5.74
CA THR A 16 -5.08 7.99 -5.05
C THR A 16 -5.02 9.36 -4.40
N ARG A 17 -5.34 10.41 -5.15
CA ARG A 17 -5.32 11.78 -4.64
C ARG A 17 -6.26 11.95 -3.45
N SER A 18 -7.51 11.56 -3.61
CA SER A 18 -8.52 11.79 -2.58
C SER A 18 -8.17 11.10 -1.25
N ILE A 19 -7.61 9.89 -1.32
CA ILE A 19 -7.28 9.14 -0.11
C ILE A 19 -5.95 9.62 0.49
N LEU A 20 -4.91 9.82 -0.30
CA LEU A 20 -3.62 10.25 0.23
C LEU A 20 -3.70 11.66 0.85
N GLU A 21 -4.45 12.56 0.26
CA GLU A 21 -4.64 13.91 0.83
C GLU A 21 -5.41 13.89 2.15
N ALA A 22 -6.22 12.86 2.38
CA ALA A 22 -6.95 12.67 3.62
C ALA A 22 -6.12 11.98 4.72
N LEU A 23 -4.89 11.55 4.41
CA LEU A 23 -4.00 10.81 5.32
C LEU A 23 -2.65 11.52 5.49
N PRO A 24 -2.63 12.78 5.94
CA PRO A 24 -1.37 13.55 6.03
C PRO A 24 -0.38 12.96 7.04
N GLU A 25 -0.83 12.18 8.01
CA GLU A 25 0.03 11.54 9.01
C GLU A 25 1.01 10.54 8.37
N TRP A 26 0.59 9.89 7.26
CA TRP A 26 1.44 8.92 6.54
C TRP A 26 2.00 9.51 5.25
N PHE A 27 1.30 10.46 4.63
CA PHE A 27 1.61 11.01 3.32
C PHE A 27 1.69 12.54 3.38
N GLY A 28 2.55 13.04 4.28
CA GLY A 28 2.65 14.46 4.58
C GLY A 28 3.50 15.29 3.63
N ILE A 29 4.25 14.64 2.72
CA ILE A 29 5.16 15.33 1.78
C ILE A 29 4.44 15.49 0.44
N PRO A 30 4.08 16.73 0.04
CA PRO A 30 3.30 16.96 -1.20
C PRO A 30 3.96 16.40 -2.46
N GLU A 31 5.26 16.54 -2.63
CA GLU A 31 5.99 16.05 -3.80
C GLU A 31 5.92 14.52 -3.90
N ALA A 32 6.06 13.83 -2.76
CA ALA A 32 5.96 12.37 -2.71
C ALA A 32 4.53 11.91 -3.04
N ARG A 33 3.52 12.62 -2.54
CA ARG A 33 2.11 12.32 -2.89
C ARG A 33 1.88 12.44 -4.38
N GLU A 34 2.38 13.52 -5.01
CA GLU A 34 2.20 13.74 -6.46
C GLU A 34 2.87 12.63 -7.27
N ASP A 35 4.02 12.16 -6.85
CA ASP A 35 4.71 11.03 -7.49
C ASP A 35 3.85 9.76 -7.40
N TYR A 36 3.29 9.45 -6.23
CA TYR A 36 2.42 8.28 -6.06
C TYR A 36 1.16 8.37 -6.91
N ILE A 37 0.57 9.56 -7.02
CA ILE A 37 -0.62 9.80 -7.85
C ILE A 37 -0.27 9.54 -9.33
N THR A 38 0.81 10.11 -9.80
CA THR A 38 1.27 9.95 -11.18
C THR A 38 1.57 8.49 -11.49
N GLU A 39 2.30 7.81 -10.61
CA GLU A 39 2.67 6.41 -10.80
C GLU A 39 1.48 5.45 -10.79
N SER A 40 0.38 5.81 -10.14
CA SER A 40 -0.78 4.91 -10.01
C SER A 40 -1.41 4.50 -11.33
N GLY A 41 -1.28 5.33 -12.35
CA GLY A 41 -2.06 5.23 -13.59
C GLY A 41 -1.86 3.95 -14.38
N ASP A 42 -0.68 3.36 -14.35
CA ASP A 42 -0.33 2.13 -15.10
C ASP A 42 -0.12 0.91 -14.20
N LYS A 43 -0.47 0.99 -12.94
CA LYS A 43 -0.26 -0.10 -11.97
C LYS A 43 -1.53 -0.94 -11.81
N GLN A 44 -1.35 -2.19 -11.34
CA GLN A 44 -2.48 -2.99 -10.85
C GLN A 44 -3.05 -2.34 -9.61
N PHE A 45 -4.31 -1.95 -9.67
CA PHE A 45 -4.93 -1.05 -8.71
C PHE A 45 -6.24 -1.63 -8.18
N PHE A 46 -6.38 -1.67 -6.87
CA PHE A 46 -7.56 -2.20 -6.18
C PHE A 46 -8.16 -1.09 -5.32
N CYS A 47 -9.47 -0.93 -5.40
CA CYS A 47 -10.18 0.12 -4.66
C CYS A 47 -11.37 -0.46 -3.92
N ALA A 48 -11.54 -0.04 -2.67
CA ALA A 48 -12.72 -0.35 -1.86
C ALA A 48 -13.67 0.84 -1.89
N TYR A 49 -14.94 0.57 -2.16
CA TYR A 49 -16.02 1.58 -2.20
C TYR A 49 -17.05 1.31 -1.13
N ASP A 50 -17.47 2.38 -0.47
CA ASP A 50 -18.69 2.42 0.32
C ASP A 50 -19.72 3.19 -0.51
N ALA A 51 -20.70 2.47 -1.10
CA ALA A 51 -21.56 2.99 -2.15
C ALA A 51 -20.67 3.54 -3.29
N ASP A 52 -20.72 4.83 -3.57
CA ASP A 52 -19.91 5.46 -4.63
C ASP A 52 -18.64 6.14 -4.11
N LYS A 53 -18.39 6.06 -2.81
CA LYS A 53 -17.26 6.73 -2.19
C LYS A 53 -16.04 5.81 -2.11
N PRO A 54 -14.90 6.17 -2.71
CA PRO A 54 -13.67 5.41 -2.50
C PRO A 54 -13.17 5.62 -1.08
N VAL A 55 -12.96 4.54 -0.34
CA VAL A 55 -12.58 4.56 1.07
C VAL A 55 -11.25 3.88 1.37
N GLY A 56 -10.72 3.15 0.41
CA GLY A 56 -9.41 2.52 0.53
C GLY A 56 -8.91 2.08 -0.83
N PHE A 57 -7.59 1.97 -0.95
CA PHE A 57 -6.96 1.50 -2.18
C PHE A 57 -5.60 0.89 -1.89
N LEU A 58 -5.11 0.12 -2.83
CA LEU A 58 -3.69 -0.21 -2.93
C LEU A 58 -3.32 -0.42 -4.39
N TYR A 59 -2.04 -0.24 -4.70
CA TYR A 59 -1.55 -0.68 -6.00
C TYR A 59 -0.18 -1.35 -5.89
N LEU A 60 0.09 -2.21 -6.86
CA LEU A 60 1.28 -3.06 -6.90
C LEU A 60 2.28 -2.52 -7.91
N LYS A 61 3.57 -2.73 -7.62
CA LYS A 61 4.66 -2.37 -8.51
C LYS A 61 5.62 -3.56 -8.63
N GLU A 62 5.91 -3.99 -9.86
CA GLU A 62 6.93 -5.01 -10.08
C GLU A 62 8.30 -4.46 -9.68
N THR A 63 9.04 -5.17 -8.84
CA THR A 63 10.38 -4.78 -8.39
C THR A 63 11.44 -5.77 -8.85
N GLY A 64 11.04 -6.92 -9.32
CA GLY A 64 11.89 -7.94 -9.90
C GLY A 64 11.04 -8.92 -10.68
N LYS A 65 11.64 -9.81 -11.44
CA LYS A 65 10.90 -10.78 -12.26
C LYS A 65 9.99 -11.69 -11.43
N ALA A 66 10.38 -12.00 -10.20
CA ALA A 66 9.64 -12.88 -9.31
C ALA A 66 8.90 -12.13 -8.19
N THR A 67 9.08 -10.81 -8.09
CA THR A 67 8.64 -10.05 -6.91
C THR A 67 7.81 -8.83 -7.29
N VAL A 68 6.72 -8.66 -6.57
CA VAL A 68 5.88 -7.47 -6.66
C VAL A 68 5.89 -6.78 -5.31
N GLU A 69 5.82 -5.46 -5.31
CA GLU A 69 5.72 -4.67 -4.07
C GLU A 69 4.28 -4.17 -3.89
N LEU A 70 3.74 -4.32 -2.69
CA LEU A 70 2.57 -3.56 -2.25
C LEU A 70 3.08 -2.13 -2.07
N TYR A 71 2.97 -1.32 -3.10
CA TYR A 71 3.75 -0.10 -3.24
C TYR A 71 3.14 1.07 -2.50
N VAL A 72 1.85 1.31 -2.70
CA VAL A 72 1.11 2.36 -2.00
C VAL A 72 -0.22 1.80 -1.53
N MET A 73 -0.60 2.12 -0.31
CA MET A 73 -1.86 1.69 0.26
C MET A 73 -2.38 2.75 1.23
N GLY A 74 -3.67 3.00 1.20
CA GLY A 74 -4.32 3.88 2.16
C GLY A 74 -5.77 3.46 2.38
N VAL A 75 -6.22 3.61 3.63
CA VAL A 75 -7.63 3.44 4.01
C VAL A 75 -8.00 4.66 4.85
N LEU A 76 -9.12 5.31 4.52
CA LEU A 76 -9.59 6.48 5.28
C LEU A 76 -9.74 6.13 6.76
N LYS A 77 -9.38 7.06 7.64
CA LYS A 77 -9.32 6.80 9.09
C LYS A 77 -10.63 6.30 9.68
N GLU A 78 -11.75 6.85 9.23
CA GLU A 78 -13.09 6.47 9.70
C GLU A 78 -13.49 5.05 9.28
N TYR A 79 -12.73 4.44 8.39
CA TYR A 79 -12.94 3.06 7.93
C TYR A 79 -11.88 2.09 8.44
N HIS A 80 -10.98 2.54 9.31
CA HIS A 80 -9.97 1.67 9.92
C HIS A 80 -10.63 0.60 10.80
N ARG A 81 -9.94 -0.53 10.96
CA ARG A 81 -10.35 -1.67 11.82
C ARG A 81 -11.67 -2.32 11.39
N GLN A 82 -12.02 -2.22 10.11
CA GLN A 82 -13.20 -2.87 9.55
C GLN A 82 -12.84 -3.99 8.55
N GLY A 83 -11.56 -4.35 8.48
CA GLY A 83 -11.09 -5.42 7.60
C GLY A 83 -10.88 -5.01 6.14
N ILE A 84 -11.03 -3.74 5.79
CA ILE A 84 -10.93 -3.26 4.42
C ILE A 84 -9.51 -3.46 3.88
N GLY A 85 -8.49 -3.09 4.66
CA GLY A 85 -7.10 -3.27 4.25
C GLY A 85 -6.76 -4.73 4.00
N ARG A 86 -7.27 -5.63 4.84
CA ARG A 86 -7.06 -7.07 4.67
C ARG A 86 -7.73 -7.60 3.40
N GLU A 87 -8.94 -7.16 3.10
CA GLU A 87 -9.64 -7.57 1.87
C GLU A 87 -8.94 -7.06 0.62
N LEU A 88 -8.49 -5.81 0.63
CA LEU A 88 -7.69 -5.24 -0.46
C LEU A 88 -6.42 -6.08 -0.69
N PHE A 89 -5.72 -6.37 0.39
CA PHE A 89 -4.50 -7.19 0.35
C PHE A 89 -4.77 -8.58 -0.23
N GLN A 90 -5.83 -9.24 0.22
CA GLN A 90 -6.15 -10.60 -0.25
C GLN A 90 -6.41 -10.63 -1.75
N GLN A 91 -7.14 -9.66 -2.28
CA GLN A 91 -7.38 -9.57 -3.72
C GLN A 91 -6.09 -9.27 -4.50
N ALA A 92 -5.26 -8.38 -3.97
CA ALA A 92 -3.97 -8.06 -4.60
C ALA A 92 -3.04 -9.27 -4.60
N ARG A 93 -2.97 -10.00 -3.49
CA ARG A 93 -2.16 -11.23 -3.39
C ARG A 93 -2.62 -12.29 -4.39
N GLU A 94 -3.91 -12.50 -4.50
CA GLU A 94 -4.47 -13.45 -5.48
C GLU A 94 -4.12 -13.05 -6.90
N ALA A 95 -4.29 -11.77 -7.25
CA ALA A 95 -3.95 -11.26 -8.58
C ALA A 95 -2.46 -11.40 -8.87
N ALA A 96 -1.60 -11.11 -7.90
CA ALA A 96 -0.15 -11.25 -8.05
C ALA A 96 0.26 -12.70 -8.26
N GLY A 97 -0.34 -13.63 -7.52
CA GLY A 97 -0.10 -15.07 -7.70
C GLY A 97 -0.50 -15.55 -9.08
N LYS A 98 -1.67 -15.12 -9.56
CA LYS A 98 -2.15 -15.45 -10.92
C LYS A 98 -1.26 -14.86 -12.00
N ALA A 99 -0.64 -13.70 -11.75
CA ALA A 99 0.29 -13.08 -12.69
C ALA A 99 1.68 -13.75 -12.70
N GLY A 100 1.92 -14.71 -11.81
CA GLY A 100 3.15 -15.50 -11.79
C GLY A 100 4.23 -15.04 -10.83
N TYR A 101 3.95 -14.05 -9.97
CA TYR A 101 4.92 -13.62 -8.96
C TYR A 101 5.03 -14.64 -7.83
N SER A 102 6.24 -14.83 -7.33
CA SER A 102 6.54 -15.76 -6.23
C SER A 102 6.58 -15.06 -4.88
N PHE A 103 6.86 -13.77 -4.86
CA PHE A 103 7.07 -13.01 -3.63
C PHE A 103 6.34 -11.67 -3.68
N MET A 104 5.92 -11.22 -2.51
CA MET A 104 5.44 -9.86 -2.31
C MET A 104 6.27 -9.21 -1.21
N GLN A 105 6.69 -7.97 -1.44
CA GLN A 105 7.37 -7.17 -0.43
C GLN A 105 6.57 -5.92 -0.11
N VAL A 106 6.84 -5.33 1.04
CA VAL A 106 6.31 -4.02 1.44
C VAL A 106 7.36 -3.28 2.25
N LYS A 107 7.37 -1.96 2.13
CA LYS A 107 8.31 -1.09 2.84
C LYS A 107 7.54 -0.12 3.73
N THR A 108 8.03 0.10 4.92
CA THR A 108 7.46 1.07 5.85
C THR A 108 8.54 1.59 6.79
N VAL A 109 8.27 2.69 7.49
CA VAL A 109 9.19 3.19 8.51
C VAL A 109 9.29 2.17 9.65
N GLN A 110 10.51 1.89 10.08
CA GLN A 110 10.79 0.89 11.12
C GLN A 110 9.97 1.13 12.39
N MET A 111 9.54 0.04 13.01
CA MET A 111 8.84 0.04 14.30
C MET A 111 9.63 0.84 15.35
N GLY A 112 8.92 1.59 16.19
CA GLY A 112 9.51 2.33 17.30
C GLY A 112 9.84 3.79 17.01
N ARG A 113 9.48 4.29 15.82
CA ARG A 113 9.77 5.68 15.44
C ARG A 113 8.54 6.59 15.55
N TYR A 114 7.41 6.15 15.01
CA TYR A 114 6.16 6.93 14.98
C TYR A 114 4.98 6.01 15.25
N ALA A 115 4.02 6.46 16.07
CA ALA A 115 2.85 5.65 16.44
C ALA A 115 2.05 5.21 15.20
N GLU A 116 1.91 6.08 14.21
CA GLU A 116 1.17 5.79 12.97
C GLU A 116 1.82 4.63 12.21
N TYR A 117 3.15 4.64 12.11
CA TYR A 117 3.89 3.59 11.42
C TYR A 117 4.02 2.31 12.26
N ASP A 118 3.99 2.42 13.58
CA ASP A 118 3.94 1.23 14.45
C ASP A 118 2.66 0.45 14.18
N SER A 119 1.54 1.13 14.03
CA SER A 119 0.27 0.53 13.66
C SER A 119 0.33 -0.13 12.28
N THR A 120 0.96 0.52 11.33
CA THR A 120 1.18 0.00 9.96
C THR A 120 2.05 -1.27 9.99
N ASN A 121 3.14 -1.25 10.76
CA ASN A 121 4.00 -2.44 10.93
C ASN A 121 3.20 -3.63 11.48
N ARG A 122 2.40 -3.39 12.52
CA ARG A 122 1.56 -4.44 13.12
C ARG A 122 0.54 -4.99 12.12
N PHE A 123 0.00 -4.13 11.27
CA PHE A 123 -0.92 -4.53 10.22
C PHE A 123 -0.24 -5.50 9.24
N TYR A 124 0.94 -5.16 8.72
CA TYR A 124 1.67 -6.02 7.80
C TYR A 124 2.05 -7.36 8.44
N LEU A 125 2.49 -7.34 9.69
CA LEU A 125 2.78 -8.58 10.42
C LEU A 125 1.53 -9.45 10.55
N SER A 126 0.37 -8.83 10.79
CA SER A 126 -0.91 -9.55 10.91
C SER A 126 -1.35 -10.20 9.60
N LEU A 127 -0.90 -9.70 8.46
CA LEU A 127 -1.18 -10.27 7.14
C LEU A 127 -0.29 -11.47 6.82
N GLY A 128 0.76 -11.70 7.60
CA GLY A 128 1.70 -12.81 7.39
C GLY A 128 3.04 -12.40 6.79
N PHE A 129 3.28 -11.11 6.63
CA PHE A 129 4.60 -10.64 6.22
C PHE A 129 5.62 -10.94 7.31
N GLN A 130 6.86 -11.22 6.91
CA GLN A 130 7.98 -11.43 7.81
C GLN A 130 9.03 -10.36 7.58
N GLU A 131 9.76 -10.00 8.64
CA GLU A 131 10.86 -9.05 8.52
C GLU A 131 11.92 -9.60 7.58
N PHE A 132 12.32 -8.80 6.61
CA PHE A 132 13.39 -9.15 5.69
C PHE A 132 14.68 -8.41 6.06
N GLU A 133 14.65 -7.08 6.03
CA GLU A 133 15.84 -6.27 6.31
C GLU A 133 15.44 -4.84 6.63
N VAL A 134 16.27 -4.15 7.44
CA VAL A 134 16.17 -2.70 7.64
C VAL A 134 17.25 -2.03 6.80
N PHE A 135 16.84 -1.06 5.98
CA PHE A 135 17.76 -0.22 5.22
C PHE A 135 17.79 1.15 5.89
N PRO A 136 18.87 1.47 6.65
CA PRO A 136 18.86 2.65 7.54
C PRO A 136 18.75 3.98 6.81
N THR A 137 19.21 4.06 5.59
CA THR A 137 19.33 5.32 4.84
C THR A 137 18.75 5.25 3.43
N LEU A 138 17.85 4.30 3.17
CA LEU A 138 17.24 4.16 1.85
C LEU A 138 16.45 5.42 1.46
N TRP A 139 15.67 5.96 2.39
CA TRP A 139 14.86 7.16 2.18
C TRP A 139 15.58 8.43 2.66
N ASP A 140 16.01 8.41 3.92
CA ASP A 140 16.76 9.49 4.56
C ASP A 140 17.36 8.96 5.87
N GLU A 141 18.15 9.78 6.57
CA GLU A 141 18.84 9.35 7.78
C GLU A 141 17.94 9.25 9.03
N TRP A 142 16.74 9.82 8.97
CA TRP A 142 15.82 9.84 10.12
C TRP A 142 14.77 8.75 10.07
N ASN A 143 14.51 8.18 8.90
CA ASN A 143 13.44 7.20 8.69
C ASN A 143 13.99 5.88 8.14
N PRO A 144 14.51 4.99 9.02
CA PRO A 144 14.96 3.68 8.58
C PRO A 144 13.82 2.91 7.89
N CYS A 145 14.13 2.27 6.78
CA CYS A 145 13.15 1.52 6.00
C CYS A 145 13.15 0.06 6.42
N GLN A 146 12.04 -0.40 6.97
CA GLN A 146 11.80 -1.82 7.23
C GLN A 146 11.21 -2.45 5.97
N VAL A 147 11.85 -3.47 5.45
CA VAL A 147 11.29 -4.30 4.37
C VAL A 147 10.68 -5.55 4.99
N TYR A 148 9.45 -5.83 4.60
CA TYR A 148 8.76 -7.09 4.92
C TYR A 148 8.58 -7.88 3.63
N VAL A 149 8.54 -9.20 3.72
CA VAL A 149 8.41 -10.09 2.57
C VAL A 149 7.51 -11.27 2.91
N MET A 150 6.84 -11.81 1.90
CA MET A 150 6.13 -13.08 2.00
C MET A 150 6.22 -13.85 0.68
N ALA A 151 6.14 -15.17 0.76
CA ALA A 151 5.91 -16.02 -0.41
C ALA A 151 4.42 -16.01 -0.75
N ILE A 152 4.08 -15.94 -2.02
CA ILE A 152 2.68 -15.89 -2.46
C ILE A 152 2.34 -16.99 -3.47
#